data_a2a43dd3096febcfbd142a79e14caae1
#
_entry.id   a2a43dd3096febcfbd142a79e14caae1
#
_cell.length_a   1.000
_cell.length_b   1.000
_cell.length_c   1.000
_cell.angle_alpha   90.00
_cell.angle_beta   90.00
_cell.angle_gamma   90.00
#
_symmetry.space_group_name_H-M   'P 1'
#
loop_
_entity.id
_entity.type
_entity.pdbx_description
1 polymer ?
#
loop_
_entity_poly.entity_id
_entity_poly.type
_entity_poly.pdbx_seq_one_letter_code
_entity_poly.pdbx_strand_id
1 'polypeptide(L)'
;MNFKRYAIYYIPSNDLLYKLGSSWLGWDTILGQPASQLEINSDINIEKITETPRKYGLHATIKAPFGLADGVSTSELERQLRTLCLSLKPIEFSLEVSELNGFFALTPTVKNTEIRELHTKVVCELDEFRAPPTKDELIKRRRNQLTSEQDQNLIKWGYPYIFRDFYFHITLTGKIPKNLKNTVTDEIKKFFEPVLQRIFLMSELALVGEGHDGNFHVICQTPFGQKSKK
;
A
#
# COMPACT_ATOMS: atom_id res chain seq x y z
N MET A 1 1.73 19.29 -9.12
CA MET A 1 2.53 18.24 -9.83
C MET A 1 1.55 17.36 -10.59
N ASN A 2 1.87 16.97 -11.82
CA ASN A 2 1.09 15.95 -12.51
C ASN A 2 1.71 14.58 -12.22
N PHE A 3 0.92 13.67 -11.68
CA PHE A 3 1.33 12.29 -11.40
C PHE A 3 0.88 11.37 -12.53
N LYS A 4 1.63 10.30 -12.77
CA LYS A 4 1.30 9.30 -13.81
C LYS A 4 0.11 8.44 -13.40
N ARG A 5 0.08 8.03 -12.13
CA ARG A 5 -0.98 7.21 -11.54
C ARG A 5 -1.24 7.66 -10.10
N TYR A 6 -2.42 7.33 -9.59
CA TYR A 6 -2.87 7.62 -8.24
C TYR A 6 -3.23 6.34 -7.52
N ALA A 7 -3.12 6.30 -6.20
CA ALA A 7 -3.54 5.17 -5.39
C ALA A 7 -4.06 5.64 -4.04
N ILE A 8 -4.83 4.78 -3.36
CA ILE A 8 -5.25 5.02 -1.98
C ILE A 8 -4.53 4.02 -1.08
N TYR A 9 -3.77 4.54 -0.13
CA TYR A 9 -2.94 3.77 0.77
C TYR A 9 -3.33 4.01 2.23
N TYR A 10 -3.13 2.99 3.06
CA TYR A 10 -2.92 3.19 4.49
C TYR A 10 -1.42 3.44 4.73
N ILE A 11 -1.11 4.56 5.38
CA ILE A 11 0.25 4.94 5.79
C ILE A 11 0.18 5.33 7.26
N PRO A 12 0.86 4.60 8.18
CA PRO A 12 0.83 4.91 9.63
C PRO A 12 1.75 6.09 9.96
N SER A 13 1.43 7.29 9.46
CA SER A 13 2.31 8.46 9.37
C SER A 13 2.88 8.95 10.70
N ASN A 14 2.10 8.84 11.77
CA ASN A 14 2.48 9.30 13.12
C ASN A 14 2.96 8.16 14.03
N ASP A 15 3.30 7.00 13.47
CA ASP A 15 3.71 5.82 14.23
C ASP A 15 5.20 5.48 14.04
N LEU A 16 5.77 4.83 15.07
CA LEU A 16 7.12 4.27 14.99
C LEU A 16 7.27 3.30 13.80
N LEU A 17 6.20 2.57 13.45
CA LEU A 17 6.17 1.69 12.29
C LEU A 17 6.52 2.42 10.99
N TYR A 18 6.03 3.65 10.79
CA TYR A 18 6.36 4.44 9.59
C TYR A 18 7.84 4.79 9.53
N LYS A 19 8.41 5.22 10.66
CA LYS A 19 9.83 5.57 10.76
C LYS A 19 10.74 4.36 10.47
N LEU A 20 10.45 3.23 11.10
CA LEU A 20 11.17 1.97 10.89
C LEU A 20 11.01 1.50 9.43
N GLY A 21 9.80 1.53 8.91
CA GLY A 21 9.53 1.06 7.55
C GLY A 21 10.15 1.94 6.46
N SER A 22 10.14 3.26 6.63
CA SER A 22 10.82 4.18 5.70
C SER A 22 12.34 3.95 5.70
N SER A 23 12.93 3.75 6.90
CA SER A 23 14.34 3.39 7.02
C SER A 23 14.66 2.00 6.47
N TRP A 24 13.77 1.00 6.66
CA TRP A 24 13.92 -0.33 6.08
C TRP A 24 13.89 -0.28 4.55
N LEU A 25 12.90 0.42 3.98
CA LEU A 25 12.71 0.48 2.53
C LEU A 25 13.66 1.47 1.83
N GLY A 26 14.15 2.50 2.53
CA GLY A 26 15.01 3.55 1.96
C GLY A 26 14.24 4.64 1.22
N TRP A 27 12.94 4.82 1.49
CA TRP A 27 12.11 5.87 0.87
C TRP A 27 11.06 6.39 1.85
N ASP A 28 11.02 7.70 2.01
CA ASP A 28 9.99 8.41 2.76
C ASP A 28 8.95 8.99 1.79
N THR A 29 7.79 8.34 1.71
CA THR A 29 6.70 8.72 0.80
C THR A 29 6.03 10.03 1.19
N ILE A 30 6.05 10.39 2.50
CA ILE A 30 5.46 11.64 3.00
C ILE A 30 6.35 12.82 2.66
N LEU A 31 7.65 12.71 2.92
CA LEU A 31 8.62 13.75 2.59
C LEU A 31 9.02 13.74 1.11
N GLY A 32 8.73 12.65 0.39
CA GLY A 32 9.06 12.49 -1.03
C GLY A 32 10.58 12.47 -1.29
N GLN A 33 11.35 11.83 -0.40
CA GLN A 33 12.81 11.79 -0.46
C GLN A 33 13.37 10.43 -0.01
N PRO A 34 14.63 10.11 -0.37
CA PRO A 34 15.31 8.94 0.16
C PRO A 34 15.40 8.98 1.69
N ALA A 35 15.22 7.84 2.33
CA ALA A 35 15.44 7.62 3.75
C ALA A 35 16.72 6.79 3.94
N SER A 36 17.51 7.11 4.98
CA SER A 36 18.71 6.35 5.30
C SER A 36 18.34 4.94 5.72
N GLN A 37 18.88 3.95 5.02
CA GLN A 37 18.76 2.55 5.41
C GLN A 37 19.82 2.22 6.47
N LEU A 38 19.42 1.41 7.45
CA LEU A 38 20.34 0.93 8.48
C LEU A 38 21.13 -0.26 7.94
N GLU A 39 22.34 -0.40 8.46
CA GLU A 39 23.11 -1.62 8.28
C GLU A 39 22.44 -2.76 9.05
N ILE A 40 22.22 -3.86 8.35
CA ILE A 40 21.71 -5.12 8.90
C ILE A 40 22.77 -6.21 8.75
N ASN A 41 22.43 -7.45 9.01
CA ASN A 41 23.34 -8.58 8.82
C ASN A 41 24.10 -8.50 7.48
N SER A 42 25.42 -8.64 7.51
CA SER A 42 26.31 -8.50 6.35
C SER A 42 26.00 -9.45 5.18
N ASP A 43 25.29 -10.56 5.44
CA ASP A 43 24.89 -11.53 4.41
C ASP A 43 23.69 -11.05 3.57
N ILE A 44 23.04 -9.96 3.99
CA ILE A 44 21.86 -9.40 3.35
C ILE A 44 22.17 -8.03 2.75
N ASN A 45 22.01 -7.91 1.45
CA ASN A 45 22.00 -6.60 0.80
C ASN A 45 20.58 -6.01 0.88
N ILE A 46 20.37 -5.10 1.86
CA ILE A 46 19.05 -4.48 2.11
C ILE A 46 18.58 -3.68 0.90
N GLU A 47 19.49 -2.98 0.20
CA GLU A 47 19.13 -2.20 -0.98
C GLU A 47 18.54 -3.07 -2.08
N LYS A 48 19.10 -4.27 -2.28
CA LYS A 48 18.66 -5.23 -3.29
C LYS A 48 17.33 -5.86 -2.92
N ILE A 49 17.15 -6.30 -1.67
CA ILE A 49 15.90 -6.95 -1.26
C ILE A 49 14.72 -5.98 -1.16
N THR A 50 14.97 -4.68 -1.01
CA THR A 50 13.94 -3.63 -0.94
C THR A 50 13.75 -2.87 -2.25
N GLU A 51 14.51 -3.13 -3.30
CA GLU A 51 14.48 -2.40 -4.57
C GLU A 51 13.06 -2.26 -5.16
N THR A 52 12.31 -3.38 -5.18
CA THR A 52 10.94 -3.39 -5.73
C THR A 52 9.94 -2.61 -4.88
N PRO A 53 9.81 -2.84 -3.54
CA PRO A 53 8.86 -2.13 -2.70
C PRO A 53 9.29 -0.68 -2.37
N ARG A 54 10.57 -0.34 -2.43
CA ARG A 54 11.11 0.98 -2.09
C ARG A 54 10.34 2.12 -2.72
N LYS A 55 10.07 2.06 -4.02
CA LYS A 55 9.40 3.13 -4.77
C LYS A 55 7.99 3.46 -4.27
N TYR A 56 7.35 2.53 -3.59
CA TYR A 56 6.02 2.74 -3.02
C TYR A 56 6.07 3.29 -1.60
N GLY A 57 7.21 3.17 -0.91
CA GLY A 57 7.38 3.44 0.51
C GLY A 57 6.60 2.51 1.41
N LEU A 58 6.60 2.77 2.72
CA LEU A 58 5.86 1.95 3.69
C LEU A 58 4.36 2.23 3.59
N HIS A 59 3.60 1.25 3.14
CA HIS A 59 2.15 1.37 2.95
C HIS A 59 1.45 0.01 2.91
N ALA A 60 0.14 0.02 3.15
CA ALA A 60 -0.76 -1.02 2.65
C ALA A 60 -1.67 -0.44 1.57
N THR A 61 -1.78 -1.15 0.45
CA THR A 61 -2.63 -0.72 -0.67
C THR A 61 -4.11 -0.94 -0.33
N ILE A 62 -4.92 0.13 -0.35
CA ILE A 62 -6.39 0.06 -0.23
C ILE A 62 -7.03 0.10 -1.61
N LYS A 63 -6.62 0.99 -2.52
CA LYS A 63 -6.97 0.95 -3.94
C LYS A 63 -5.67 1.01 -4.74
N ALA A 64 -5.50 0.00 -5.59
CA ALA A 64 -4.30 -0.16 -6.42
C ALA A 64 -4.07 1.05 -7.35
N PRO A 65 -2.82 1.33 -7.78
CA PRO A 65 -2.51 2.45 -8.66
C PRO A 65 -3.31 2.44 -9.98
N PHE A 66 -3.90 3.59 -10.33
CA PHE A 66 -4.73 3.81 -11.52
C PHE A 66 -4.44 5.19 -12.15
N GLY A 67 -4.66 5.33 -13.44
CA GLY A 67 -4.71 6.62 -14.13
C GLY A 67 -6.04 7.34 -13.86
N LEU A 68 -6.06 8.68 -13.86
CA LEU A 68 -7.32 9.43 -13.79
C LEU A 68 -8.10 9.30 -15.08
N ALA A 69 -9.44 9.26 -14.97
CA ALA A 69 -10.34 9.35 -16.09
C ALA A 69 -10.21 10.71 -16.80
N ASP A 70 -10.54 10.75 -18.08
CA ASP A 70 -10.49 11.99 -18.85
C ASP A 70 -11.42 13.06 -18.23
N GLY A 71 -10.91 14.26 -18.12
CA GLY A 71 -11.63 15.40 -17.55
C GLY A 71 -11.71 15.42 -16.02
N VAL A 72 -11.16 14.41 -15.35
CA VAL A 72 -11.11 14.35 -13.87
C VAL A 72 -9.81 14.97 -13.36
N SER A 73 -9.92 15.81 -12.34
CA SER A 73 -8.77 16.44 -11.65
C SER A 73 -8.39 15.71 -10.37
N THR A 74 -7.13 15.84 -9.97
CA THR A 74 -6.64 15.37 -8.66
C THR A 74 -7.45 15.96 -7.50
N SER A 75 -7.86 17.22 -7.60
CA SER A 75 -8.63 17.92 -6.55
C SER A 75 -10.04 17.33 -6.39
N GLU A 76 -10.65 16.84 -7.46
CA GLU A 76 -11.95 16.15 -7.39
C GLU A 76 -11.80 14.79 -6.70
N LEU A 77 -10.78 14.01 -7.06
CA LEU A 77 -10.47 12.76 -6.38
C LEU A 77 -10.17 12.97 -4.89
N GLU A 78 -9.39 14.00 -4.54
CA GLU A 78 -9.11 14.36 -3.15
C GLU A 78 -10.39 14.71 -2.37
N ARG A 79 -11.26 15.53 -2.96
CA ARG A 79 -12.54 15.91 -2.35
C ARG A 79 -13.43 14.69 -2.11
N GLN A 80 -13.51 13.76 -3.07
CA GLN A 80 -14.29 12.55 -2.92
C GLN A 80 -13.71 11.63 -1.85
N LEU A 81 -12.40 11.43 -1.82
CA LEU A 81 -11.73 10.68 -0.75
C LEU A 81 -12.04 11.28 0.62
N ARG A 82 -12.00 12.60 0.74
CA ARG A 82 -12.35 13.31 1.99
C ARG A 82 -13.80 13.05 2.40
N THR A 83 -14.73 13.11 1.46
CA THR A 83 -16.14 12.81 1.72
C THR A 83 -16.35 11.38 2.17
N LEU A 84 -15.68 10.42 1.52
CA LEU A 84 -15.72 9.00 1.89
C LEU A 84 -15.17 8.79 3.31
N CYS A 85 -14.01 9.37 3.63
CA CYS A 85 -13.37 9.23 4.94
C CYS A 85 -14.23 9.77 6.10
N LEU A 86 -15.08 10.76 5.88
CA LEU A 86 -16.04 11.25 6.90
C LEU A 86 -17.00 10.16 7.39
N SER A 87 -17.30 9.15 6.56
CA SER A 87 -18.20 8.04 6.88
C SER A 87 -17.50 6.83 7.47
N LEU A 88 -16.14 6.82 7.50
CA LEU A 88 -15.35 5.72 8.02
C LEU A 88 -15.14 5.84 9.52
N LYS A 89 -14.95 4.69 10.17
CA LYS A 89 -14.57 4.59 11.58
C LYS A 89 -13.15 4.04 11.69
N PRO A 90 -12.40 4.41 12.74
CA PRO A 90 -11.10 3.82 13.02
C PRO A 90 -11.20 2.30 13.20
N ILE A 91 -10.19 1.57 12.69
CA ILE A 91 -10.11 0.10 12.72
C ILE A 91 -8.84 -0.30 13.47
N GLU A 92 -9.01 -1.16 14.48
CA GLU A 92 -7.90 -1.72 15.25
C GLU A 92 -7.44 -3.05 14.66
N PHE A 93 -6.12 -3.27 14.66
CA PHE A 93 -5.50 -4.52 14.21
C PHE A 93 -4.09 -4.66 14.78
N SER A 94 -3.58 -5.88 14.83
CA SER A 94 -2.18 -6.20 15.16
C SER A 94 -1.49 -6.77 13.92
N LEU A 95 -0.16 -6.68 13.88
CA LEU A 95 0.64 -7.11 12.74
C LEU A 95 1.61 -8.24 13.13
N GLU A 96 1.85 -9.10 12.17
CA GLU A 96 2.89 -10.15 12.22
C GLU A 96 3.69 -10.17 10.92
N VAL A 97 4.88 -10.77 10.98
CA VAL A 97 5.72 -11.01 9.79
C VAL A 97 5.23 -12.25 9.05
N SER A 98 4.89 -12.10 7.80
CA SER A 98 4.41 -13.20 6.94
C SER A 98 5.21 -13.29 5.64
N GLU A 99 5.39 -14.52 5.15
CA GLU A 99 5.87 -14.77 3.80
C GLU A 99 4.70 -14.91 2.83
N LEU A 100 4.68 -14.10 1.79
CA LEU A 100 3.64 -14.07 0.75
C LEU A 100 4.27 -14.33 -0.61
N ASN A 101 4.07 -15.54 -1.17
CA ASN A 101 4.56 -15.89 -2.52
C ASN A 101 6.06 -15.57 -2.76
N GLY A 102 6.89 -15.72 -1.73
CA GLY A 102 8.33 -15.55 -1.79
C GLY A 102 8.85 -14.16 -1.42
N PHE A 103 8.00 -13.24 -1.00
CA PHE A 103 8.39 -11.95 -0.40
C PHE A 103 7.87 -11.84 1.04
N PHE A 104 8.46 -10.97 1.83
CA PHE A 104 8.04 -10.71 3.20
C PHE A 104 7.21 -9.44 3.32
N ALA A 105 6.20 -9.51 4.20
CA ALA A 105 5.30 -8.41 4.50
C ALA A 105 4.87 -8.44 5.97
N LEU A 106 4.35 -7.33 6.47
CA LEU A 106 3.55 -7.31 7.69
C LEU A 106 2.08 -7.53 7.31
N THR A 107 1.43 -8.45 8.00
CA THR A 107 0.01 -8.81 7.78
C THR A 107 -0.75 -8.79 9.09
N PRO A 108 -2.07 -8.57 9.09
CA PRO A 108 -2.87 -8.69 10.29
C PRO A 108 -2.77 -10.10 10.90
N THR A 109 -2.60 -10.19 12.22
CA THR A 109 -2.52 -11.46 12.97
C THR A 109 -3.81 -12.27 12.87
N VAL A 110 -4.93 -11.59 12.65
CA VAL A 110 -6.25 -12.19 12.42
C VAL A 110 -6.92 -11.54 11.20
N LYS A 111 -7.76 -12.32 10.51
CA LYS A 111 -8.54 -11.76 9.40
C LYS A 111 -9.43 -10.63 9.90
N ASN A 112 -9.26 -9.44 9.34
CA ASN A 112 -10.04 -8.26 9.71
C ASN A 112 -11.08 -7.97 8.62
N THR A 113 -12.37 -8.18 8.94
CA THR A 113 -13.49 -7.95 8.03
C THR A 113 -13.71 -6.46 7.78
N GLU A 114 -13.48 -5.60 8.78
CA GLU A 114 -13.65 -4.15 8.67
C GLU A 114 -12.66 -3.54 7.66
N ILE A 115 -11.40 -4.03 7.63
CA ILE A 115 -10.42 -3.61 6.61
C ILE A 115 -10.87 -4.02 5.20
N ARG A 116 -11.50 -5.21 5.05
CA ARG A 116 -12.02 -5.65 3.75
C ARG A 116 -13.25 -4.84 3.32
N GLU A 117 -14.13 -4.50 4.24
CA GLU A 117 -15.29 -3.63 3.97
C GLU A 117 -14.83 -2.23 3.57
N LEU A 118 -13.85 -1.66 4.29
CA LEU A 118 -13.21 -0.41 3.93
C LEU A 118 -12.61 -0.46 2.51
N HIS A 119 -11.82 -1.49 2.20
CA HIS A 119 -11.27 -1.68 0.86
C HIS A 119 -12.38 -1.71 -0.19
N THR A 120 -13.43 -2.52 0.03
CA THR A 120 -14.56 -2.65 -0.89
C THR A 120 -15.22 -1.30 -1.14
N LYS A 121 -15.48 -0.54 -0.07
CA LYS A 121 -16.08 0.79 -0.16
C LYS A 121 -15.21 1.75 -0.96
N VAL A 122 -13.91 1.81 -0.65
CA VAL A 122 -12.95 2.69 -1.36
C VAL A 122 -12.85 2.32 -2.84
N VAL A 123 -12.78 1.02 -3.17
CA VAL A 123 -12.72 0.57 -4.58
C VAL A 123 -13.97 1.00 -5.32
N CYS A 124 -15.17 0.79 -4.77
CA CYS A 124 -16.44 1.08 -5.43
C CYS A 124 -16.70 2.59 -5.55
N GLU A 125 -16.51 3.36 -4.47
CA GLU A 125 -16.87 4.79 -4.46
C GLU A 125 -15.87 5.68 -5.22
N LEU A 126 -14.64 5.19 -5.47
CA LEU A 126 -13.63 5.93 -6.23
C LEU A 126 -13.39 5.33 -7.63
N ASP A 127 -14.27 4.46 -8.14
CA ASP A 127 -14.03 3.85 -9.45
C ASP A 127 -14.34 4.80 -10.62
N GLU A 128 -15.25 5.73 -10.45
CA GLU A 128 -15.57 6.75 -11.45
C GLU A 128 -14.39 7.68 -11.79
N PHE A 129 -13.42 7.80 -10.86
CA PHE A 129 -12.21 8.60 -11.05
C PHE A 129 -11.11 7.88 -11.84
N ARG A 130 -11.29 6.62 -12.12
CA ARG A 130 -10.27 5.77 -12.74
C ARG A 130 -10.49 5.68 -14.25
N ALA A 131 -9.41 5.93 -15.02
CA ALA A 131 -9.38 5.60 -16.45
C ALA A 131 -9.53 4.08 -16.66
N PRO A 132 -10.17 3.64 -17.75
CA PRO A 132 -10.15 2.23 -18.13
C PRO A 132 -8.70 1.70 -18.25
N PRO A 133 -8.45 0.42 -17.90
CA PRO A 133 -7.11 -0.14 -18.04
C PRO A 133 -6.68 -0.18 -19.51
N THR A 134 -5.43 0.16 -19.76
CA THR A 134 -4.85 0.09 -21.10
C THR A 134 -4.64 -1.38 -21.52
N LYS A 135 -4.49 -1.61 -22.85
CA LYS A 135 -4.17 -2.96 -23.36
C LYS A 135 -2.90 -3.53 -22.74
N ASP A 136 -1.88 -2.71 -22.55
CA ASP A 136 -0.60 -3.12 -21.97
C ASP A 136 -0.74 -3.49 -20.50
N GLU A 137 -1.53 -2.77 -19.73
CA GLU A 137 -1.85 -3.11 -18.34
C GLU A 137 -2.59 -4.45 -18.24
N LEU A 138 -3.58 -4.69 -19.09
CA LEU A 138 -4.30 -5.97 -19.16
C LEU A 138 -3.33 -7.11 -19.47
N ILE A 139 -2.51 -6.98 -20.52
CA ILE A 139 -1.51 -8.00 -20.90
C ILE A 139 -0.55 -8.27 -19.76
N LYS A 140 0.00 -7.21 -19.13
CA LYS A 140 0.94 -7.34 -18.00
C LYS A 140 0.32 -8.09 -16.82
N ARG A 141 -0.92 -7.77 -16.44
CA ARG A 141 -1.60 -8.42 -15.31
C ARG A 141 -1.97 -9.88 -15.59
N ARG A 142 -2.39 -10.19 -16.81
CA ARG A 142 -2.75 -11.56 -17.24
C ARG A 142 -1.57 -12.54 -17.24
N ARG A 143 -0.32 -12.07 -17.26
CA ARG A 143 0.87 -12.92 -17.09
C ARG A 143 0.88 -13.67 -15.75
N ASN A 144 0.11 -13.24 -14.76
CA ASN A 144 -0.01 -13.91 -13.46
C ASN A 144 -1.03 -15.06 -13.43
N GLN A 145 -1.52 -15.56 -14.58
CA GLN A 145 -2.48 -16.66 -14.67
C GLN A 145 -3.73 -16.43 -13.79
N LEU A 146 -4.45 -15.37 -14.08
CA LEU A 146 -5.64 -14.97 -13.34
C LEU A 146 -6.77 -16.01 -13.46
N THR A 147 -7.55 -16.20 -12.39
CA THR A 147 -8.83 -16.91 -12.47
C THR A 147 -9.83 -16.08 -13.29
N SER A 148 -10.92 -16.71 -13.73
CA SER A 148 -11.98 -16.01 -14.49
C SER A 148 -12.55 -14.84 -13.72
N GLU A 149 -12.73 -14.96 -12.40
CA GLU A 149 -13.24 -13.87 -11.56
C GLU A 149 -12.21 -12.74 -11.40
N GLN A 150 -10.94 -13.08 -11.22
CA GLN A 150 -9.85 -12.09 -11.18
C GLN A 150 -9.71 -11.35 -12.51
N ASP A 151 -9.88 -12.00 -13.65
CA ASP A 151 -9.87 -11.33 -14.96
C ASP A 151 -11.10 -10.41 -15.13
N GLN A 152 -12.28 -10.82 -14.68
CA GLN A 152 -13.47 -9.95 -14.64
C GLN A 152 -13.23 -8.73 -13.74
N ASN A 153 -12.63 -8.93 -12.56
CA ASN A 153 -12.26 -7.83 -11.68
C ASN A 153 -11.25 -6.88 -12.34
N LEU A 154 -10.24 -7.42 -13.05
CA LEU A 154 -9.28 -6.62 -13.78
C LEU A 154 -9.94 -5.75 -14.85
N ILE A 155 -10.86 -6.31 -15.62
CA ILE A 155 -11.58 -5.58 -16.68
C ILE A 155 -12.49 -4.50 -16.06
N LYS A 156 -13.30 -4.88 -15.06
CA LYS A 156 -14.30 -4.00 -14.49
C LYS A 156 -13.72 -2.93 -13.56
N TRP A 157 -12.73 -3.29 -12.71
CA TRP A 157 -12.21 -2.45 -11.64
C TRP A 157 -10.75 -2.06 -11.79
N GLY A 158 -10.07 -2.50 -12.88
CA GLY A 158 -8.67 -2.19 -13.16
C GLY A 158 -7.65 -2.96 -12.33
N TYR A 159 -8.09 -3.85 -11.42
CA TYR A 159 -7.19 -4.64 -10.58
C TYR A 159 -7.80 -6.00 -10.23
N PRO A 160 -7.04 -7.13 -10.34
CA PRO A 160 -7.61 -8.47 -10.18
C PRO A 160 -7.84 -8.89 -8.72
N TYR A 161 -6.99 -8.44 -7.79
CA TYR A 161 -6.98 -8.91 -6.40
C TYR A 161 -7.74 -7.95 -5.49
N ILE A 162 -9.07 -7.90 -5.67
CA ILE A 162 -10.00 -7.06 -4.90
C ILE A 162 -11.09 -7.90 -4.26
N PHE A 163 -11.87 -7.29 -3.36
CA PHE A 163 -13.01 -7.88 -2.66
C PHE A 163 -12.60 -9.15 -1.89
N ARG A 164 -13.06 -10.33 -2.30
CA ARG A 164 -12.71 -11.59 -1.63
C ARG A 164 -11.23 -11.95 -1.75
N ASP A 165 -10.57 -11.54 -2.84
CA ASP A 165 -9.16 -11.79 -3.10
C ASP A 165 -8.26 -10.67 -2.51
N PHE A 166 -8.86 -9.67 -1.90
CA PHE A 166 -8.12 -8.63 -1.20
C PHE A 166 -7.43 -9.19 0.04
N TYR A 167 -6.14 -8.91 0.14
CA TYR A 167 -5.32 -9.26 1.28
C TYR A 167 -4.53 -8.07 1.77
N PHE A 168 -4.86 -7.58 2.99
CA PHE A 168 -4.13 -6.45 3.59
C PHE A 168 -2.71 -6.87 3.94
N HIS A 169 -1.72 -6.14 3.43
CA HIS A 169 -0.31 -6.38 3.73
C HIS A 169 0.51 -5.11 3.53
N ILE A 170 1.58 -4.98 4.30
CA ILE A 170 2.61 -3.94 4.16
C ILE A 170 3.87 -4.62 3.67
N THR A 171 4.23 -4.42 2.41
CA THR A 171 5.35 -5.11 1.77
C THR A 171 6.69 -4.61 2.31
N LEU A 172 7.56 -5.53 2.73
CA LEU A 172 8.89 -5.22 3.26
C LEU A 172 10.01 -5.59 2.28
N THR A 173 9.82 -6.61 1.44
CA THR A 173 10.87 -7.07 0.51
C THR A 173 10.33 -7.36 -0.88
N GLY A 174 11.20 -7.44 -1.87
CA GLY A 174 10.97 -8.19 -3.08
C GLY A 174 11.03 -9.69 -2.83
N LYS A 175 11.06 -10.51 -3.91
CA LYS A 175 11.23 -11.96 -3.79
C LYS A 175 12.59 -12.32 -3.22
N ILE A 176 12.59 -13.18 -2.18
CA ILE A 176 13.79 -13.62 -1.48
C ILE A 176 14.19 -15.03 -1.93
N PRO A 177 15.47 -15.25 -2.29
CA PRO A 177 16.00 -16.59 -2.55
C PRO A 177 15.80 -17.53 -1.36
N LYS A 178 15.52 -18.80 -1.64
CA LYS A 178 15.19 -19.81 -0.60
C LYS A 178 16.25 -19.91 0.50
N ASN A 179 17.53 -19.83 0.13
CA ASN A 179 18.67 -19.92 1.06
C ASN A 179 18.80 -18.70 1.99
N LEU A 180 18.18 -17.57 1.69
CA LEU A 180 18.23 -16.34 2.52
C LEU A 180 16.98 -16.12 3.35
N LYS A 181 15.91 -16.93 3.16
CA LYS A 181 14.61 -16.68 3.80
C LYS A 181 14.70 -16.63 5.33
N ASN A 182 15.36 -17.60 5.96
CA ASN A 182 15.48 -17.65 7.43
C ASN A 182 16.23 -16.41 7.95
N THR A 183 17.38 -16.09 7.35
CA THR A 183 18.20 -14.93 7.74
C THR A 183 17.40 -13.63 7.59
N VAL A 184 16.69 -13.45 6.46
CA VAL A 184 15.87 -12.26 6.23
C VAL A 184 14.68 -12.21 7.20
N THR A 185 14.05 -13.36 7.53
CA THR A 185 12.96 -13.41 8.52
C THR A 185 13.43 -12.96 9.89
N ASP A 186 14.59 -13.45 10.34
CA ASP A 186 15.14 -13.12 11.65
C ASP A 186 15.50 -11.63 11.75
N GLU A 187 16.11 -11.08 10.69
CA GLU A 187 16.41 -9.64 10.61
C GLU A 187 15.14 -8.77 10.60
N ILE A 188 14.11 -9.14 9.84
CA ILE A 188 12.83 -8.41 9.84
C ILE A 188 12.20 -8.44 11.23
N LYS A 189 12.12 -9.63 11.87
CA LYS A 189 11.54 -9.77 13.21
C LYS A 189 12.30 -8.94 14.24
N LYS A 190 13.62 -8.98 14.23
CA LYS A 190 14.48 -8.18 15.09
C LYS A 190 14.28 -6.68 14.88
N PHE A 191 14.26 -6.24 13.61
CA PHE A 191 14.13 -4.82 13.26
C PHE A 191 12.77 -4.24 13.63
N PHE A 192 11.70 -4.99 13.41
CA PHE A 192 10.32 -4.57 13.68
C PHE A 192 9.80 -5.00 15.06
N GLU A 193 10.61 -5.69 15.89
CA GLU A 193 10.23 -6.13 17.24
C GLU A 193 9.54 -5.03 18.06
N PRO A 194 10.03 -3.76 18.08
CA PRO A 194 9.41 -2.70 18.87
C PRO A 194 7.96 -2.39 18.52
N VAL A 195 7.48 -2.84 17.35
CA VAL A 195 6.12 -2.56 16.86
C VAL A 195 5.25 -3.80 16.72
N LEU A 196 5.81 -5.01 16.64
CA LEU A 196 5.03 -6.24 16.41
C LEU A 196 4.11 -6.63 17.59
N GLN A 197 4.35 -6.11 18.80
CA GLN A 197 3.52 -6.37 19.99
C GLN A 197 2.42 -5.31 20.20
N ARG A 198 2.22 -4.42 19.23
CA ARG A 198 1.33 -3.27 19.38
C ARG A 198 0.00 -3.47 18.67
N ILE A 199 -1.03 -2.78 19.15
CA ILE A 199 -2.27 -2.57 18.45
C ILE A 199 -2.12 -1.31 17.60
N PHE A 200 -2.43 -1.41 16.31
CA PHE A 200 -2.45 -0.31 15.36
C PHE A 200 -3.87 0.19 15.17
N LEU A 201 -4.00 1.49 14.95
CA LEU A 201 -5.27 2.14 14.64
C LEU A 201 -5.20 2.73 13.23
N MET A 202 -5.94 2.15 12.28
CA MET A 202 -6.16 2.79 11.00
C MET A 202 -7.23 3.85 11.16
N SER A 203 -6.85 5.11 11.19
CA SER A 203 -7.73 6.27 11.39
C SER A 203 -7.65 7.29 10.24
N GLU A 204 -6.93 6.98 9.19
CA GLU A 204 -6.75 7.83 8.01
C GLU A 204 -6.41 7.02 6.76
N LEU A 205 -6.64 7.61 5.59
CA LEU A 205 -6.14 7.14 4.29
C LEU A 205 -5.32 8.24 3.62
N ALA A 206 -4.37 7.82 2.81
CA ALA A 206 -3.54 8.70 2.00
C ALA A 206 -3.91 8.58 0.52
N LEU A 207 -4.11 9.70 -0.16
CA LEU A 207 -4.02 9.81 -1.60
C LEU A 207 -2.54 9.97 -1.95
N VAL A 208 -2.04 9.09 -2.80
CA VAL A 208 -0.66 9.12 -3.27
C VAL A 208 -0.60 9.18 -4.79
N GLY A 209 0.47 9.76 -5.32
CA GLY A 209 0.73 9.86 -6.75
C GLY A 209 2.10 9.30 -7.13
N GLU A 210 2.17 8.59 -8.26
CA GLU A 210 3.42 8.16 -8.88
C GLU A 210 4.06 9.33 -9.64
N GLY A 211 5.19 9.80 -9.15
CA GLY A 211 5.96 10.88 -9.77
C GLY A 211 6.67 10.47 -11.07
N HIS A 212 7.30 11.44 -11.73
CA HIS A 212 8.10 11.18 -12.93
C HIS A 212 9.38 10.38 -12.63
N ASP A 213 9.85 10.44 -11.37
CA ASP A 213 10.96 9.66 -10.81
C ASP A 213 10.61 8.18 -10.61
N GLY A 214 9.33 7.80 -10.77
CA GLY A 214 8.81 6.45 -10.58
C GLY A 214 8.50 6.08 -9.12
N ASN A 215 8.73 7.01 -8.17
CA ASN A 215 8.40 6.83 -6.78
C ASN A 215 6.98 7.36 -6.47
N PHE A 216 6.40 6.86 -5.39
CA PHE A 216 5.12 7.36 -4.89
C PHE A 216 5.34 8.44 -3.84
N HIS A 217 4.50 9.47 -3.91
CA HIS A 217 4.51 10.65 -3.04
C HIS A 217 3.13 10.86 -2.44
N VAL A 218 3.06 11.19 -1.15
CA VAL A 218 1.80 11.55 -0.51
C VAL A 218 1.33 12.91 -1.05
N ILE A 219 0.09 12.95 -1.53
CA ILE A 219 -0.59 14.18 -1.95
C ILE A 219 -1.35 14.76 -0.77
N CYS A 220 -2.15 13.93 -0.09
CA CYS A 220 -2.84 14.32 1.13
C CYS A 220 -3.10 13.08 2.01
N GLN A 221 -3.27 13.31 3.31
CA GLN A 221 -3.77 12.35 4.28
C GLN A 221 -5.12 12.83 4.79
N THR A 222 -6.08 11.91 4.86
CA THR A 222 -7.46 12.23 5.19
C THR A 222 -7.91 11.39 6.38
N PRO A 223 -8.15 12.01 7.55
CA PRO A 223 -8.60 11.30 8.76
C PRO A 223 -10.06 10.85 8.63
N PHE A 224 -10.40 9.78 9.36
CA PHE A 224 -11.76 9.25 9.44
C PHE A 224 -12.63 10.09 10.38
N GLY A 225 -13.93 10.20 10.06
CA GLY A 225 -14.96 10.76 10.96
C GLY A 225 -14.77 12.22 11.36
N GLN A 226 -13.78 12.93 10.85
CA GLN A 226 -13.58 14.35 11.16
C GLN A 226 -14.35 15.24 10.19
N LYS A 227 -15.33 15.98 10.72
CA LYS A 227 -15.85 17.16 10.02
C LYS A 227 -14.72 18.20 9.99
N SER A 228 -14.39 18.72 8.82
CA SER A 228 -13.50 19.89 8.72
C SER A 228 -13.95 20.93 9.75
N LYS A 229 -13.08 21.33 10.68
CA LYS A 229 -13.35 22.51 11.49
C LYS A 229 -13.50 23.67 10.51
N LYS A 230 -14.70 24.25 10.47
CA LYS A 230 -14.97 25.50 9.76
C LYS A 230 -14.15 26.64 10.35
#